data_624b88e9524253aca20d70489770501b
#
_entry.id   624b88e9524253aca20d70489770501b
#
_cell.length_a   1.000
_cell.length_b   1.000
_cell.length_c   1.000
_cell.angle_alpha   90.00
_cell.angle_beta   90.00
_cell.angle_gamma   90.00
#
_symmetry.space_group_name_H-M   'P 1'
#
loop_
_entity.id
_entity.type
_entity.pdbx_description
1 polymer ?
#
loop_
_entity_poly.entity_id
_entity_poly.type
_entity_poly.pdbx_seq_one_letter_code
_entity_poly.pdbx_strand_id
1 'polypeptide(L)'
;EIDKSEFGYIGHHSHSHDYLIDKSEEEFVDDIELASKIFKNKLGYVPEIFSYPFGEYSLFMKQYIAKNFEIAFGQHSGIIDVNKDKFELPRFPINEKYGELKRFRSIINYLPLEYRSLEPEEKKINRKNNPPRMVVEFFNEQKNIKNINCYSNDGGKWKKPNLKFDINKLIVNFEDPFIPRRGRINCSLMDNGKWRWFGTQFIVSEN
;
A
#
# COMPACT_ATOMS: atom_id res chain seq x y z
N GLU A 1 26.40 -10.55 10.25
CA GLU A 1 27.12 -10.22 9.00
C GLU A 1 26.39 -9.14 8.19
N ILE A 2 25.09 -9.30 7.89
CA ILE A 2 24.29 -8.31 7.12
C ILE A 2 24.30 -6.94 7.79
N ASP A 3 24.12 -6.88 9.10
CA ASP A 3 24.12 -5.66 9.89
C ASP A 3 25.43 -4.84 9.84
N LYS A 4 26.52 -5.49 9.48
CA LYS A 4 27.86 -4.89 9.32
C LYS A 4 28.22 -4.64 7.85
N SER A 5 27.31 -4.91 6.93
CA SER A 5 27.55 -4.73 5.51
C SER A 5 27.23 -3.30 5.11
N GLU A 6 28.08 -2.68 4.32
CA GLU A 6 27.84 -1.37 3.70
C GLU A 6 26.58 -1.34 2.81
N PHE A 7 26.20 -2.52 2.27
CA PHE A 7 25.08 -2.66 1.34
C PHE A 7 23.85 -3.36 1.94
N GLY A 8 23.92 -3.74 3.23
CA GLY A 8 22.86 -4.45 3.93
C GLY A 8 22.12 -3.53 4.91
N TYR A 9 20.80 -3.58 4.92
CA TYR A 9 19.96 -2.92 5.90
C TYR A 9 18.93 -3.89 6.47
N ILE A 10 18.77 -3.90 7.80
CA ILE A 10 17.80 -4.76 8.49
C ILE A 10 16.55 -3.93 8.76
N GLY A 11 15.39 -4.40 8.28
CA GLY A 11 14.08 -3.86 8.59
C GLY A 11 13.30 -4.73 9.57
N HIS A 12 12.32 -4.15 10.24
CA HIS A 12 11.40 -4.85 11.12
C HIS A 12 10.24 -5.47 10.34
N HIS A 13 9.83 -6.69 10.69
CA HIS A 13 8.78 -7.41 9.95
C HIS A 13 7.93 -8.28 10.87
N SER A 14 7.54 -7.78 12.05
CA SER A 14 6.84 -8.50 13.13
C SER A 14 7.66 -9.65 13.76
N HIS A 15 7.09 -10.33 14.71
CA HIS A 15 7.66 -11.53 15.33
C HIS A 15 7.13 -12.80 14.68
N SER A 16 5.80 -12.95 14.63
CA SER A 16 5.15 -14.20 14.19
C SER A 16 5.03 -14.32 12.67
N HIS A 17 4.99 -13.19 11.95
CA HIS A 17 4.60 -13.13 10.53
C HIS A 17 3.20 -13.71 10.27
N ASP A 18 2.30 -13.65 11.26
CA ASP A 18 0.89 -14.04 11.13
C ASP A 18 0.07 -12.98 10.37
N TYR A 19 -1.19 -13.32 10.06
CA TYR A 19 -2.19 -12.36 9.61
C TYR A 19 -2.65 -11.47 10.78
N LEU A 20 -1.75 -10.56 11.20
CA LEU A 20 -1.97 -9.71 12.37
C LEU A 20 -3.20 -8.82 12.26
N ILE A 21 -3.68 -8.56 11.04
CA ILE A 21 -4.91 -7.80 10.83
C ILE A 21 -6.18 -8.52 11.33
N ASP A 22 -6.12 -9.83 11.49
CA ASP A 22 -7.22 -10.65 12.03
C ASP A 22 -7.14 -10.84 13.55
N LYS A 23 -6.06 -10.39 14.16
CA LYS A 23 -5.83 -10.41 15.59
C LYS A 23 -6.45 -9.19 16.28
N SER A 24 -6.52 -9.21 17.60
CA SER A 24 -6.84 -8.02 18.39
C SER A 24 -5.74 -6.96 18.30
N GLU A 25 -6.08 -5.73 18.66
CA GLU A 25 -5.10 -4.63 18.74
C GLU A 25 -3.99 -4.93 19.74
N GLU A 26 -4.31 -5.56 20.87
CA GLU A 26 -3.36 -5.98 21.90
C GLU A 26 -2.40 -7.04 21.38
N GLU A 27 -2.90 -8.10 20.73
CA GLU A 27 -2.06 -9.15 20.13
C GLU A 27 -1.12 -8.58 19.06
N PHE A 28 -1.57 -7.61 18.27
CA PHE A 28 -0.72 -6.91 17.29
C PHE A 28 0.41 -6.15 18.00
N VAL A 29 0.09 -5.37 19.03
CA VAL A 29 1.08 -4.60 19.79
C VAL A 29 2.10 -5.53 20.44
N ASP A 30 1.66 -6.59 21.10
CA ASP A 30 2.52 -7.57 21.76
C ASP A 30 3.49 -8.24 20.78
N ASP A 31 3.03 -8.60 19.59
CA ASP A 31 3.87 -9.19 18.53
C ASP A 31 4.99 -8.23 18.09
N ILE A 32 4.65 -6.97 17.85
CA ILE A 32 5.64 -5.96 17.45
C ILE A 32 6.64 -5.67 18.57
N GLU A 33 6.16 -5.55 19.81
CA GLU A 33 7.03 -5.30 20.95
C GLU A 33 7.98 -6.47 21.24
N LEU A 34 7.49 -7.70 21.10
CA LEU A 34 8.32 -8.90 21.28
C LEU A 34 9.47 -8.93 20.25
N ALA A 35 9.16 -8.67 18.97
CA ALA A 35 10.18 -8.58 17.94
C ALA A 35 11.18 -7.45 18.24
N SER A 36 10.69 -6.28 18.66
CA SER A 36 11.53 -5.13 19.01
C SER A 36 12.49 -5.44 20.16
N LYS A 37 12.02 -6.15 21.20
CA LYS A 37 12.86 -6.64 22.32
C LYS A 37 13.94 -7.60 21.82
N ILE A 38 13.61 -8.50 20.88
CA ILE A 38 14.56 -9.45 20.30
C ILE A 38 15.64 -8.70 19.49
N PHE A 39 15.24 -7.74 18.63
CA PHE A 39 16.18 -6.90 17.90
C PHE A 39 17.12 -6.14 18.85
N LYS A 40 16.57 -5.48 19.86
CA LYS A 40 17.36 -4.75 20.85
C LYS A 40 18.39 -5.65 21.55
N ASN A 41 17.98 -6.87 21.90
CA ASN A 41 18.88 -7.83 22.56
C ASN A 41 19.96 -8.41 21.64
N LYS A 42 19.64 -8.61 20.36
CA LYS A 42 20.56 -9.26 19.40
C LYS A 42 21.46 -8.30 18.65
N LEU A 43 20.94 -7.10 18.32
CA LEU A 43 21.64 -6.10 17.51
C LEU A 43 22.05 -4.87 18.31
N GLY A 44 21.45 -4.62 19.48
CA GLY A 44 21.67 -3.41 20.27
C GLY A 44 20.74 -2.25 19.89
N TYR A 45 19.93 -2.38 18.86
CA TYR A 45 18.96 -1.38 18.37
C TYR A 45 17.68 -2.04 17.87
N VAL A 46 16.64 -1.25 17.63
CA VAL A 46 15.42 -1.66 16.93
C VAL A 46 15.48 -1.05 15.53
N PRO A 47 15.24 -1.83 14.45
CA PRO A 47 15.20 -1.29 13.10
C PRO A 47 14.12 -0.22 12.94
N GLU A 48 14.44 0.85 12.24
CA GLU A 48 13.55 2.03 12.06
C GLU A 48 12.56 1.87 10.90
N ILE A 49 12.84 0.93 9.98
CA ILE A 49 11.99 0.62 8.82
C ILE A 49 11.11 -0.57 9.14
N PHE A 50 9.81 -0.43 8.91
CA PHE A 50 8.84 -1.51 9.08
C PHE A 50 8.28 -1.99 7.75
N SER A 51 7.99 -3.29 7.63
CA SER A 51 7.23 -3.86 6.53
C SER A 51 6.07 -4.68 7.09
N TYR A 52 4.84 -4.37 6.71
CA TYR A 52 3.68 -5.12 7.19
C TYR A 52 3.71 -6.56 6.66
N PRO A 53 3.53 -7.60 7.52
CA PRO A 53 3.31 -8.97 7.06
C PRO A 53 2.18 -9.03 6.03
N PHE A 54 2.42 -9.70 4.92
CA PHE A 54 1.53 -9.75 3.75
C PHE A 54 1.17 -8.39 3.15
N GLY A 55 1.73 -7.28 3.67
CA GLY A 55 1.38 -5.91 3.33
C GLY A 55 0.01 -5.48 3.85
N GLU A 56 -0.55 -6.19 4.83
CA GLU A 56 -1.89 -5.97 5.36
C GLU A 56 -1.84 -5.12 6.64
N TYR A 57 -2.68 -4.10 6.71
CA TYR A 57 -2.75 -3.19 7.84
C TYR A 57 -4.14 -2.56 7.95
N SER A 58 -4.54 -2.24 9.18
CA SER A 58 -5.67 -1.37 9.51
C SER A 58 -5.17 0.04 9.84
N LEU A 59 -6.10 0.99 9.97
CA LEU A 59 -5.76 2.34 10.40
C LEU A 59 -5.11 2.35 11.79
N PHE A 60 -5.61 1.52 12.73
CA PHE A 60 -4.99 1.36 14.04
C PHE A 60 -3.53 0.90 13.94
N MET A 61 -3.28 -0.18 13.18
CA MET A 61 -1.92 -0.72 12.98
C MET A 61 -0.99 0.34 12.39
N LYS A 62 -1.46 1.08 11.37
CA LYS A 62 -0.70 2.17 10.77
C LYS A 62 -0.36 3.27 11.78
N GLN A 63 -1.32 3.67 12.60
CA GLN A 63 -1.12 4.69 13.64
C GLN A 63 -0.14 4.22 14.73
N TYR A 64 -0.19 2.94 15.12
CA TYR A 64 0.78 2.37 16.06
C TYR A 64 2.19 2.34 15.47
N ILE A 65 2.33 1.88 14.24
CA ILE A 65 3.63 1.84 13.53
C ILE A 65 4.20 3.26 13.36
N ALA A 66 3.35 4.25 13.06
CA ALA A 66 3.76 5.64 12.91
C ALA A 66 4.36 6.27 14.19
N LYS A 67 4.03 5.74 15.36
CA LYS A 67 4.59 6.19 16.65
C LYS A 67 5.94 5.56 16.97
N ASN A 68 6.27 4.42 16.35
CA ASN A 68 7.40 3.58 16.76
C ASN A 68 8.46 3.39 15.66
N PHE A 69 8.16 3.75 14.41
CA PHE A 69 9.02 3.55 13.25
C PHE A 69 9.11 4.83 12.40
N GLU A 70 10.12 4.93 11.57
CA GLU A 70 10.33 6.08 10.67
C GLU A 70 9.50 5.99 9.39
N ILE A 71 9.40 4.79 8.81
CA ILE A 71 8.64 4.51 7.59
C ILE A 71 8.09 3.08 7.61
N ALA A 72 7.01 2.83 6.84
CA ALA A 72 6.47 1.48 6.68
C ALA A 72 6.03 1.16 5.26
N PHE A 73 6.25 -0.09 4.85
CA PHE A 73 5.93 -0.61 3.52
C PHE A 73 4.76 -1.59 3.53
N GLY A 74 3.78 -1.32 2.68
CA GLY A 74 2.77 -2.29 2.26
C GLY A 74 3.26 -3.21 1.14
N GLN A 75 2.32 -3.88 0.45
CA GLN A 75 2.61 -4.73 -0.72
C GLN A 75 1.79 -4.34 -1.97
N HIS A 76 1.13 -3.21 -1.96
CA HIS A 76 0.47 -2.67 -3.14
C HIS A 76 1.51 -2.04 -4.08
N SER A 77 1.23 -2.13 -5.38
CA SER A 77 2.12 -1.56 -6.41
C SER A 77 1.93 -0.05 -6.50
N GLY A 78 3.03 0.69 -6.51
CA GLY A 78 2.97 2.14 -6.62
C GLY A 78 4.35 2.78 -6.63
N ILE A 79 4.38 4.07 -6.88
CA ILE A 79 5.57 4.91 -6.80
C ILE A 79 5.54 5.65 -5.46
N ILE A 80 6.66 5.67 -4.77
CA ILE A 80 6.81 6.43 -3.53
C ILE A 80 6.70 7.91 -3.85
N ASP A 81 5.79 8.59 -3.16
CA ASP A 81 5.65 10.04 -3.16
C ASP A 81 6.05 10.54 -1.77
N VAL A 82 7.11 11.33 -1.70
CA VAL A 82 7.65 11.86 -0.44
C VAL A 82 6.69 12.81 0.30
N ASN A 83 5.64 13.29 -0.39
CA ASN A 83 4.60 14.14 0.18
C ASN A 83 3.39 13.35 0.70
N LYS A 84 3.45 12.01 0.67
CA LYS A 84 2.36 11.12 1.11
C LYS A 84 2.68 10.47 2.45
N ASP A 85 1.68 9.73 2.94
CA ASP A 85 1.81 8.95 4.17
C ASP A 85 2.96 7.94 4.05
N LYS A 86 4.00 8.16 4.83
CA LYS A 86 5.20 7.31 4.84
C LYS A 86 5.02 5.99 5.57
N PHE A 87 3.82 5.73 6.12
CA PHE A 87 3.49 4.49 6.82
C PHE A 87 2.60 3.54 6.01
N GLU A 88 2.42 3.82 4.73
CA GLU A 88 1.77 2.92 3.77
C GLU A 88 2.46 2.95 2.39
N LEU A 89 3.81 2.98 2.40
CA LEU A 89 4.60 3.09 1.17
C LEU A 89 4.37 1.90 0.24
N PRO A 90 4.16 2.16 -1.05
CA PRO A 90 4.01 1.11 -2.05
C PRO A 90 5.37 0.52 -2.44
N ARG A 91 5.34 -0.63 -3.12
CA ARG A 91 6.52 -1.26 -3.74
C ARG A 91 6.15 -2.09 -4.94
N PHE A 92 7.00 -2.15 -5.95
CA PHE A 92 6.84 -3.09 -7.05
C PHE A 92 7.55 -4.42 -6.74
N PRO A 93 6.90 -5.57 -6.97
CA PRO A 93 7.57 -6.85 -6.86
C PRO A 93 8.59 -7.02 -8.01
N ILE A 94 9.80 -7.47 -7.67
CA ILE A 94 10.86 -7.87 -8.59
C ILE A 94 11.22 -9.30 -8.27
N ASN A 95 10.70 -10.25 -9.03
CA ASN A 95 10.94 -11.68 -8.92
C ASN A 95 10.95 -12.31 -10.32
N GLU A 96 11.03 -13.62 -10.45
CA GLU A 96 11.12 -14.33 -11.73
C GLU A 96 9.99 -13.93 -12.71
N LYS A 97 8.78 -13.75 -12.20
CA LYS A 97 7.61 -13.37 -13.01
C LYS A 97 7.62 -11.90 -13.41
N TYR A 98 8.17 -11.02 -12.56
CA TYR A 98 8.08 -9.57 -12.68
C TYR A 98 9.45 -8.88 -12.78
N GLY A 99 10.53 -9.65 -12.91
CA GLY A 99 11.92 -9.17 -12.92
C GLY A 99 12.48 -8.84 -14.30
N GLU A 100 11.65 -8.84 -15.37
CA GLU A 100 12.13 -8.48 -16.69
C GLU A 100 12.76 -7.08 -16.73
N LEU A 101 13.94 -6.98 -17.35
CA LEU A 101 14.72 -5.74 -17.41
C LEU A 101 13.93 -4.60 -18.10
N LYS A 102 13.10 -4.92 -19.11
CA LYS A 102 12.23 -3.94 -19.78
C LYS A 102 11.22 -3.34 -18.80
N ARG A 103 10.58 -4.19 -17.99
CA ARG A 103 9.64 -3.76 -16.94
C ARG A 103 10.36 -2.94 -15.87
N PHE A 104 11.51 -3.39 -15.39
CA PHE A 104 12.32 -2.67 -14.41
C PHE A 104 12.66 -1.26 -14.89
N ARG A 105 13.19 -1.13 -16.13
CA ARG A 105 13.47 0.18 -16.75
C ARG A 105 12.23 1.07 -16.86
N SER A 106 11.06 0.49 -17.06
CA SER A 106 9.81 1.28 -17.10
C SER A 106 9.44 1.81 -15.73
N ILE A 107 9.39 0.95 -14.70
CA ILE A 107 8.93 1.34 -13.36
C ILE A 107 9.84 2.33 -12.65
N ILE A 108 11.16 2.28 -12.86
CA ILE A 108 12.09 3.26 -12.27
C ILE A 108 11.96 4.67 -12.90
N ASN A 109 11.27 4.80 -14.03
CA ASN A 109 10.99 6.07 -14.70
C ASN A 109 9.57 6.56 -14.50
N TYR A 110 8.73 5.83 -13.76
CA TYR A 110 7.38 6.28 -13.45
C TYR A 110 7.41 7.37 -12.38
N LEU A 111 6.44 8.27 -12.45
CA LEU A 111 6.20 9.30 -11.46
C LEU A 111 4.97 8.94 -10.61
N PRO A 112 4.87 9.40 -9.37
CA PRO A 112 3.66 9.26 -8.59
C PRO A 112 2.52 10.05 -9.23
N LEU A 113 1.29 9.55 -9.10
CA LEU A 113 0.10 10.34 -9.36
C LEU A 113 -0.15 11.22 -8.14
N GLU A 114 0.08 12.52 -8.29
CA GLU A 114 -0.07 13.49 -7.22
C GLU A 114 -1.54 13.70 -6.88
N TYR A 115 -1.93 13.49 -5.63
CA TYR A 115 -3.29 13.73 -5.13
C TYR A 115 -3.22 14.33 -3.71
N ARG A 116 -4.30 14.96 -3.27
CA ARG A 116 -4.41 15.58 -1.94
C ARG A 116 -4.80 14.56 -0.88
N SER A 117 -5.86 13.78 -1.14
CA SER A 117 -6.37 12.77 -0.22
C SER A 117 -6.90 11.55 -0.95
N LEU A 118 -6.97 10.45 -0.22
CA LEU A 118 -7.51 9.17 -0.66
C LEU A 118 -8.47 8.64 0.40
N GLU A 119 -9.71 8.42 0.02
CA GLU A 119 -10.74 7.81 0.86
C GLU A 119 -11.15 6.43 0.31
N PRO A 120 -11.48 5.47 1.18
CA PRO A 120 -11.40 5.55 2.63
C PRO A 120 -9.95 5.46 3.13
N GLU A 121 -9.65 6.12 4.25
CA GLU A 121 -8.36 6.01 4.91
C GLU A 121 -8.17 4.62 5.52
N GLU A 122 -9.22 4.07 6.16
CA GLU A 122 -9.22 2.69 6.64
C GLU A 122 -9.21 1.71 5.46
N LYS A 123 -8.17 0.89 5.40
CA LYS A 123 -8.00 -0.12 4.33
C LYS A 123 -8.60 -1.47 4.67
N LYS A 124 -8.86 -1.75 5.97
CA LYS A 124 -9.61 -2.93 6.39
C LYS A 124 -11.10 -2.73 6.10
N ILE A 125 -11.65 -3.56 5.26
CA ILE A 125 -13.08 -3.52 4.90
C ILE A 125 -13.79 -4.80 5.36
N ASN A 126 -15.08 -4.70 5.56
CA ASN A 126 -15.93 -5.79 6.02
C ASN A 126 -17.15 -5.94 5.10
N ARG A 127 -18.03 -6.90 5.38
CA ARG A 127 -19.22 -7.18 4.55
C ARG A 127 -20.15 -5.97 4.34
N LYS A 128 -20.16 -4.99 5.26
CA LYS A 128 -21.07 -3.82 5.17
C LYS A 128 -20.55 -2.73 4.25
N ASN A 129 -19.24 -2.64 4.09
CA ASN A 129 -18.57 -1.62 3.26
C ASN A 129 -17.72 -2.22 2.13
N ASN A 130 -18.01 -3.45 1.71
CA ASN A 130 -17.37 -4.11 0.58
C ASN A 130 -18.39 -4.30 -0.57
N PRO A 131 -18.18 -3.68 -1.74
CA PRO A 131 -17.02 -2.87 -2.11
C PRO A 131 -17.06 -1.47 -1.49
N PRO A 132 -15.89 -0.88 -1.16
CA PRO A 132 -15.84 0.48 -0.66
C PRO A 132 -16.09 1.50 -1.79
N ARG A 133 -16.61 2.66 -1.46
CA ARG A 133 -16.57 3.82 -2.36
C ARG A 133 -15.20 4.48 -2.22
N MET A 134 -14.42 4.52 -3.29
CA MET A 134 -13.09 5.14 -3.27
C MET A 134 -13.14 6.53 -3.92
N VAL A 135 -12.52 7.52 -3.28
CA VAL A 135 -12.39 8.87 -3.79
C VAL A 135 -10.93 9.32 -3.72
N VAL A 136 -10.41 9.77 -4.84
CA VAL A 136 -9.10 10.44 -4.91
C VAL A 136 -9.36 11.91 -5.17
N GLU A 137 -8.95 12.79 -4.23
CA GLU A 137 -9.04 14.23 -4.39
C GLU A 137 -7.68 14.79 -4.81
N PHE A 138 -7.64 15.57 -5.87
CA PHE A 138 -6.44 16.23 -6.37
C PHE A 138 -6.30 17.65 -5.81
N PHE A 139 -5.08 18.16 -5.77
CA PHE A 139 -4.81 19.53 -5.32
C PHE A 139 -5.49 20.58 -6.20
N ASN A 140 -5.53 20.34 -7.51
CA ASN A 140 -6.14 21.20 -8.51
C ASN A 140 -6.85 20.33 -9.55
N GLU A 141 -7.61 20.98 -10.44
CA GLU A 141 -8.18 20.31 -11.60
C GLU A 141 -7.07 19.68 -12.46
N GLN A 142 -7.20 18.38 -12.67
CA GLN A 142 -6.27 17.61 -13.49
C GLN A 142 -6.79 17.52 -14.93
N LYS A 143 -6.32 18.36 -15.84
CA LYS A 143 -6.81 18.44 -17.23
C LYS A 143 -6.84 17.10 -17.94
N ASN A 144 -5.87 16.22 -17.67
CA ASN A 144 -5.72 14.93 -18.32
C ASN A 144 -6.34 13.76 -17.55
N ILE A 145 -6.96 13.99 -16.40
CA ILE A 145 -7.44 12.92 -15.53
C ILE A 145 -8.44 11.98 -16.18
N LYS A 146 -9.22 12.47 -17.14
CA LYS A 146 -10.17 11.66 -17.91
C LYS A 146 -9.50 10.55 -18.74
N ASN A 147 -8.18 10.66 -18.97
CA ASN A 147 -7.39 9.67 -19.68
C ASN A 147 -6.77 8.62 -18.74
N ILE A 148 -7.07 8.67 -17.45
CA ILE A 148 -6.57 7.69 -16.49
C ILE A 148 -7.13 6.30 -16.81
N ASN A 149 -6.26 5.30 -16.76
CA ASN A 149 -6.65 3.90 -16.87
C ASN A 149 -6.50 3.23 -15.51
N CYS A 150 -7.61 2.78 -14.96
CA CYS A 150 -7.64 2.02 -13.72
C CYS A 150 -8.07 0.57 -13.98
N TYR A 151 -7.46 -0.34 -13.22
CA TYR A 151 -7.86 -1.74 -13.15
C TYR A 151 -7.95 -2.16 -11.70
N SER A 152 -9.01 -2.88 -11.35
CA SER A 152 -9.24 -3.46 -10.03
C SER A 152 -9.53 -4.94 -10.13
N ASN A 153 -9.35 -5.67 -9.03
CA ASN A 153 -9.64 -7.10 -8.97
C ASN A 153 -10.88 -7.43 -8.12
N ASP A 154 -11.84 -6.50 -8.07
CA ASP A 154 -13.15 -6.77 -7.47
C ASP A 154 -13.82 -7.96 -8.18
N GLY A 155 -14.56 -8.80 -7.44
CA GLY A 155 -15.05 -10.09 -7.93
C GLY A 155 -13.96 -11.09 -8.29
N GLY A 156 -12.69 -10.85 -7.91
CA GLY A 156 -11.56 -11.77 -8.12
C GLY A 156 -10.92 -11.73 -9.50
N LYS A 157 -11.38 -10.89 -10.41
CA LYS A 157 -10.82 -10.75 -11.77
C LYS A 157 -10.47 -9.30 -12.07
N TRP A 158 -9.31 -9.10 -12.72
CA TRP A 158 -8.92 -7.77 -13.13
C TRP A 158 -9.83 -7.22 -14.23
N LYS A 159 -10.46 -6.08 -13.93
CA LYS A 159 -11.35 -5.36 -14.85
C LYS A 159 -11.27 -3.86 -14.62
N LYS A 160 -11.88 -3.07 -15.50
CA LYS A 160 -11.97 -1.63 -15.33
C LYS A 160 -13.14 -1.31 -14.40
N PRO A 161 -12.92 -0.60 -13.28
CA PRO A 161 -14.01 -0.10 -12.45
C PRO A 161 -14.72 1.07 -13.13
N ASN A 162 -15.90 1.43 -12.63
CA ASN A 162 -16.62 2.60 -13.11
C ASN A 162 -16.00 3.87 -12.50
N LEU A 163 -15.53 4.77 -13.37
CA LEU A 163 -14.89 6.03 -12.99
C LEU A 163 -15.83 7.20 -13.21
N LYS A 164 -15.98 8.04 -12.19
CA LYS A 164 -16.68 9.34 -12.29
C LYS A 164 -15.71 10.45 -11.93
N PHE A 165 -15.80 11.54 -12.65
CA PHE A 165 -14.95 12.72 -12.48
C PHE A 165 -15.80 13.91 -12.04
N ASP A 166 -15.34 14.60 -11.00
CA ASP A 166 -15.98 15.79 -10.48
C ASP A 166 -14.91 16.81 -10.12
N ILE A 167 -14.81 17.90 -10.90
CA ILE A 167 -13.83 18.99 -10.80
C ILE A 167 -12.40 18.48 -10.50
N ASN A 168 -12.08 18.29 -9.22
CA ASN A 168 -10.78 17.83 -8.72
C ASN A 168 -10.85 16.44 -8.07
N LYS A 169 -11.91 15.64 -8.33
CA LYS A 169 -12.09 14.32 -7.72
C LYS A 169 -12.24 13.23 -8.78
N LEU A 170 -11.59 12.11 -8.51
CA LEU A 170 -11.83 10.84 -9.17
C LEU A 170 -12.60 9.94 -8.19
N ILE A 171 -13.81 9.58 -8.54
CA ILE A 171 -14.64 8.65 -7.79
C ILE A 171 -14.58 7.30 -8.50
N VAL A 172 -14.15 6.29 -7.77
CA VAL A 172 -14.07 4.91 -8.26
C VAL A 172 -15.20 4.11 -7.63
N ASN A 173 -16.04 3.53 -8.46
CA ASN A 173 -17.10 2.62 -8.04
C ASN A 173 -16.77 1.23 -8.55
N PHE A 174 -16.54 0.31 -7.64
CA PHE A 174 -16.34 -1.10 -7.93
C PHE A 174 -17.70 -1.76 -8.17
N GLU A 175 -17.76 -2.71 -9.09
CA GLU A 175 -19.02 -3.39 -9.44
C GLU A 175 -19.33 -4.53 -8.48
N ASP A 176 -18.29 -5.29 -8.10
CA ASP A 176 -18.43 -6.46 -7.25
C ASP A 176 -17.70 -6.28 -5.91
N PRO A 177 -18.08 -7.00 -4.86
CA PRO A 177 -17.29 -7.09 -3.65
C PRO A 177 -15.88 -7.65 -3.93
N PHE A 178 -14.89 -7.13 -3.23
CA PHE A 178 -13.59 -7.77 -3.20
C PHE A 178 -13.66 -9.11 -2.46
N ILE A 179 -12.98 -10.11 -3.00
CA ILE A 179 -12.85 -11.39 -2.31
C ILE A 179 -11.71 -11.34 -1.27
N PRO A 180 -11.74 -12.19 -0.23
CA PRO A 180 -10.59 -12.33 0.67
C PRO A 180 -9.33 -12.74 -0.12
N ARG A 181 -8.15 -12.29 0.26
CA ARG A 181 -7.83 -11.39 1.37
C ARG A 181 -7.66 -9.95 0.91
N ARG A 182 -7.25 -9.71 -0.35
CA ARG A 182 -6.81 -8.40 -0.82
C ARG A 182 -7.49 -7.95 -2.10
N GLY A 183 -8.27 -6.89 -1.97
CA GLY A 183 -8.72 -6.09 -3.09
C GLY A 183 -7.64 -5.10 -3.52
N ARG A 184 -7.40 -4.94 -4.81
CA ARG A 184 -6.39 -4.02 -5.34
C ARG A 184 -6.95 -3.21 -6.48
N ILE A 185 -6.47 -1.98 -6.57
CA ILE A 185 -6.64 -1.12 -7.74
C ILE A 185 -5.30 -0.52 -8.13
N ASN A 186 -5.05 -0.48 -9.43
CA ASN A 186 -3.90 0.20 -10.03
C ASN A 186 -4.40 1.14 -11.10
N CYS A 187 -3.90 2.37 -11.09
CA CYS A 187 -4.22 3.40 -12.07
C CYS A 187 -2.95 3.94 -12.69
N SER A 188 -2.99 4.22 -13.98
CA SER A 188 -1.90 4.87 -14.70
C SER A 188 -2.42 5.99 -15.59
N LEU A 189 -1.64 7.05 -15.68
CA LEU A 189 -1.93 8.24 -16.48
C LEU A 189 -0.68 8.64 -17.26
N MET A 190 -0.82 8.85 -18.55
CA MET A 190 0.23 9.50 -19.35
C MET A 190 0.08 11.01 -19.21
N ASP A 191 1.08 11.65 -18.62
CA ASP A 191 1.11 13.09 -18.39
C ASP A 191 2.45 13.68 -18.85
N ASN A 192 2.40 14.61 -19.80
CA ASN A 192 3.58 15.28 -20.37
C ASN A 192 4.70 14.31 -20.80
N GLY A 193 4.34 13.21 -21.47
CA GLY A 193 5.28 12.19 -21.97
C GLY A 193 5.83 11.26 -20.90
N LYS A 194 5.36 11.33 -19.66
CA LYS A 194 5.75 10.44 -18.57
C LYS A 194 4.56 9.68 -18.01
N TRP A 195 4.78 8.43 -17.64
CA TRP A 195 3.78 7.65 -16.94
C TRP A 195 3.73 8.03 -15.46
N ARG A 196 2.53 8.34 -14.97
CA ARG A 196 2.24 8.43 -13.54
C ARG A 196 1.53 7.17 -13.09
N TRP A 197 1.86 6.70 -11.90
CA TRP A 197 1.28 5.49 -11.32
C TRP A 197 0.73 5.76 -9.93
N PHE A 198 -0.42 5.17 -9.69
CA PHE A 198 -1.08 5.11 -8.40
C PHE A 198 -1.58 3.69 -8.16
N GLY A 199 -1.42 3.17 -6.96
CA GLY A 199 -2.02 1.91 -6.55
C GLY A 199 -2.38 1.94 -5.07
N THR A 200 -3.43 1.25 -4.73
CA THR A 200 -3.83 1.01 -3.34
C THR A 200 -4.45 -0.37 -3.20
N GLN A 201 -4.68 -0.77 -1.96
CA GLN A 201 -5.32 -2.05 -1.64
C GLN A 201 -6.36 -1.88 -0.54
N PHE A 202 -7.30 -2.81 -0.51
CA PHE A 202 -8.25 -3.01 0.58
C PHE A 202 -8.05 -4.41 1.14
N ILE A 203 -8.13 -4.55 2.45
CA ILE A 203 -7.95 -5.82 3.12
C ILE A 203 -9.32 -6.33 3.54
N VAL A 204 -9.71 -7.48 2.98
CA VAL A 204 -10.96 -8.17 3.28
C VAL A 204 -10.66 -9.26 4.30
N SER A 205 -11.02 -9.00 5.56
CA SER A 205 -10.87 -10.00 6.62
C SER A 205 -11.73 -11.23 6.33
N GLU A 206 -11.27 -12.41 6.70
CA GLU A 206 -12.04 -13.65 6.59
C GLU A 206 -13.09 -13.79 7.71
N ASN A 207 -13.04 -12.93 8.71
CA ASN A 207 -13.92 -12.91 9.88
C ASN A 207 -15.14 -12.00 9.68
#